data_0f822a9465657cf1df15197eca702758
#
_entry.id   0f822a9465657cf1df15197eca702758
#
_cell.length_a   1.000
_cell.length_b   1.000
_cell.length_c   1.000
_cell.angle_alpha   90.00
_cell.angle_beta   90.00
_cell.angle_gamma   90.00
#
_symmetry.space_group_name_H-M   'P 1'
#
loop_
_entity.id
_entity.type
_entity.pdbx_description
1 polymer ?
#
loop_
_entity_poly.entity_id
_entity_poly.type
_entity_poly.pdbx_seq_one_letter_code
_entity_poly.pdbx_strand_id
1 'polypeptide(L)'
;MIIDGKKIAEEILEKLKEKRKNYEKLKIAAFLIGKDEGKLSFLKIKQKFAQELNIEFKIYEIDENLSKRKIRKYLSQILKHKTIQGAIFQLPIPEKFPVQYLLNSIPPKKDIDCLSSRLLGKFYTNIPVIRPPAVEVVDFIK
;
A
#
# COMPACT_ATOMS: atom_id res chain seq x y z
N MET A 1 12.36 -24.70 13.74
CA MET A 1 11.58 -24.65 12.49
C MET A 1 12.20 -23.57 11.60
N ILE A 2 12.57 -23.89 10.39
CA ILE A 2 13.08 -22.92 9.41
C ILE A 2 11.89 -22.53 8.53
N ILE A 3 11.58 -21.22 8.49
CA ILE A 3 10.51 -20.68 7.66
C ILE A 3 11.11 -20.26 6.33
N ASP A 4 10.71 -20.91 5.23
CA ASP A 4 11.09 -20.51 3.87
C ASP A 4 10.12 -19.44 3.35
N GLY A 5 10.48 -18.18 3.55
CA GLY A 5 9.66 -17.05 3.12
C GLY A 5 9.47 -16.96 1.60
N LYS A 6 10.42 -17.48 0.80
CA LYS A 6 10.30 -17.50 -0.66
C LYS A 6 9.20 -18.46 -1.10
N LYS A 7 9.20 -19.67 -0.57
CA LYS A 7 8.16 -20.68 -0.85
C LYS A 7 6.78 -20.16 -0.47
N ILE A 8 6.65 -19.54 0.71
CA ILE A 8 5.40 -18.93 1.17
C ILE A 8 4.93 -17.85 0.20
N ALA A 9 5.83 -16.96 -0.25
CA ALA A 9 5.49 -15.92 -1.20
C ALA A 9 5.01 -16.48 -2.54
N GLU A 10 5.63 -17.54 -3.04
CA GLU A 10 5.23 -18.27 -4.26
C GLU A 10 3.83 -18.86 -4.11
N GLU A 11 3.54 -19.52 -2.99
CA GLU A 11 2.21 -20.10 -2.71
C GLU A 11 1.12 -19.02 -2.63
N ILE A 12 1.42 -17.89 -2.00
CA ILE A 12 0.50 -16.74 -1.94
C ILE A 12 0.26 -16.18 -3.34
N LEU A 13 1.31 -16.03 -4.14
CA LEU A 13 1.22 -15.50 -5.50
C LEU A 13 0.31 -16.36 -6.38
N GLU A 14 0.45 -17.70 -6.33
CA GLU A 14 -0.40 -18.61 -7.09
C GLU A 14 -1.89 -18.50 -6.67
N LYS A 15 -2.17 -18.45 -5.37
CA LYS A 15 -3.54 -18.21 -4.87
C LYS A 15 -4.11 -16.87 -5.34
N LEU A 16 -3.26 -15.83 -5.39
CA LEU A 16 -3.68 -14.51 -5.86
C LEU A 16 -3.92 -14.49 -7.36
N LYS A 17 -3.14 -15.21 -8.18
CA LYS A 17 -3.39 -15.35 -9.62
C LYS A 17 -4.77 -15.92 -9.90
N GLU A 18 -5.18 -16.96 -9.16
CA GLU A 18 -6.53 -17.52 -9.29
C GLU A 18 -7.62 -16.51 -8.90
N LYS A 19 -7.49 -15.86 -7.74
CA LYS A 19 -8.44 -14.84 -7.31
C LYS A 19 -8.51 -13.66 -8.27
N ARG A 20 -7.37 -13.27 -8.86
CA ARG A 20 -7.26 -12.15 -9.79
C ARG A 20 -8.15 -12.28 -11.02
N LYS A 21 -8.42 -13.50 -11.47
CA LYS A 21 -9.28 -13.80 -12.62
C LYS A 21 -10.73 -13.26 -12.47
N ASN A 22 -11.17 -13.10 -11.22
CA ASN A 22 -12.53 -12.65 -10.89
C ASN A 22 -12.69 -11.11 -10.89
N TYR A 23 -11.63 -10.37 -11.17
CA TYR A 23 -11.65 -8.91 -11.11
C TYR A 23 -11.30 -8.32 -12.48
N GLU A 24 -11.90 -7.19 -12.77
CA GLU A 24 -11.53 -6.37 -13.93
C GLU A 24 -10.17 -5.66 -13.69
N LYS A 25 -9.95 -4.56 -14.37
CA LYS A 25 -8.72 -3.78 -14.26
C LYS A 25 -8.53 -3.24 -12.86
N LEU A 26 -7.42 -3.62 -12.20
CA LEU A 26 -7.02 -3.12 -10.90
C LEU A 26 -5.83 -2.17 -11.02
N LYS A 27 -5.85 -1.10 -10.23
CA LYS A 27 -4.79 -0.11 -10.18
C LYS A 27 -4.47 0.31 -8.75
N ILE A 28 -3.17 0.30 -8.44
CA ILE A 28 -2.61 0.73 -7.15
C ILE A 28 -1.78 2.00 -7.37
N ALA A 29 -1.98 2.99 -6.51
CA ALA A 29 -1.16 4.18 -6.41
C ALA A 29 -0.16 4.05 -5.25
N ALA A 30 1.13 4.19 -5.53
CA ALA A 30 2.17 4.19 -4.51
C ALA A 30 2.77 5.59 -4.41
N PHE A 31 2.81 6.16 -3.22
CA PHE A 31 3.33 7.49 -2.97
C PHE A 31 4.70 7.43 -2.30
N LEU A 32 5.66 8.14 -2.87
CA LEU A 32 7.02 8.29 -2.34
C LEU A 32 7.31 9.77 -2.15
N ILE A 33 7.67 10.20 -0.95
CA ILE A 33 8.08 11.58 -0.68
C ILE A 33 9.60 11.65 -0.66
N GLY A 34 10.13 12.57 -1.45
CA GLY A 34 11.56 12.75 -1.64
C GLY A 34 12.17 11.75 -2.63
N LYS A 35 13.46 11.91 -2.88
CA LYS A 35 14.25 11.02 -3.73
C LYS A 35 15.07 10.10 -2.84
N ASP A 36 14.75 8.82 -2.83
CA ASP A 36 15.42 7.79 -2.04
C ASP A 36 15.46 6.50 -2.87
N GLU A 37 16.66 6.16 -3.35
CA GLU A 37 16.86 5.00 -4.22
C GLU A 37 16.50 3.67 -3.52
N GLY A 38 16.75 3.56 -2.21
CA GLY A 38 16.41 2.37 -1.44
C GLY A 38 14.89 2.17 -1.39
N LYS A 39 14.14 3.22 -1.08
CA LYS A 39 12.67 3.19 -1.05
C LYS A 39 12.09 2.94 -2.45
N LEU A 40 12.69 3.54 -3.48
CA LEU A 40 12.27 3.32 -4.85
C LEU A 40 12.52 1.87 -5.28
N SER A 41 13.62 1.26 -4.86
CA SER A 41 13.90 -0.16 -5.10
C SER A 41 12.83 -1.07 -4.47
N PHE A 42 12.41 -0.80 -3.23
CA PHE A 42 11.30 -1.52 -2.60
C PHE A 42 9.98 -1.37 -3.36
N LEU A 43 9.68 -0.17 -3.86
CA LEU A 43 8.49 0.05 -4.68
C LEU A 43 8.56 -0.69 -6.02
N LYS A 44 9.73 -0.77 -6.64
CA LYS A 44 9.94 -1.55 -7.87
C LYS A 44 9.71 -3.05 -7.65
N ILE A 45 10.11 -3.59 -6.50
CA ILE A 45 9.81 -4.98 -6.15
C ILE A 45 8.29 -5.19 -6.04
N LYS A 46 7.58 -4.31 -5.32
CA LYS A 46 6.10 -4.36 -5.23
C LYS A 46 5.45 -4.22 -6.61
N GLN A 47 5.98 -3.33 -7.46
CA GLN A 47 5.51 -3.13 -8.82
C GLN A 47 5.67 -4.39 -9.68
N LYS A 48 6.80 -5.10 -9.55
CA LYS A 48 7.04 -6.37 -10.26
C LYS A 48 5.98 -7.42 -9.89
N PHE A 49 5.71 -7.63 -8.60
CA PHE A 49 4.67 -8.55 -8.16
C PHE A 49 3.27 -8.13 -8.63
N ALA A 50 2.97 -6.83 -8.62
CA ALA A 50 1.71 -6.32 -9.15
C ALA A 50 1.56 -6.63 -10.65
N GLN A 51 2.64 -6.49 -11.43
CA GLN A 51 2.67 -6.83 -12.86
C GLN A 51 2.40 -8.32 -13.11
N GLU A 52 2.97 -9.22 -12.30
CA GLU A 52 2.71 -10.65 -12.38
C GLU A 52 1.22 -11.00 -12.15
N LEU A 53 0.51 -10.15 -11.42
CA LEU A 53 -0.93 -10.24 -11.17
C LEU A 53 -1.75 -9.40 -12.16
N ASN A 54 -1.15 -8.84 -13.20
CA ASN A 54 -1.81 -7.91 -14.12
C ASN A 54 -2.54 -6.77 -13.39
N ILE A 55 -1.88 -6.19 -12.38
CA ILE A 55 -2.32 -5.02 -11.62
C ILE A 55 -1.44 -3.84 -12.02
N GLU A 56 -2.06 -2.75 -12.46
CA GLU A 56 -1.34 -1.50 -12.74
C GLU A 56 -0.85 -0.89 -11.42
N PHE A 57 0.47 -0.82 -11.26
CA PHE A 57 1.10 -0.22 -10.07
C PHE A 57 1.84 1.05 -10.47
N LYS A 58 1.30 2.20 -10.10
CA LYS A 58 1.85 3.50 -10.46
C LYS A 58 2.51 4.17 -9.27
N ILE A 59 3.80 4.49 -9.43
CA ILE A 59 4.59 5.23 -8.44
C ILE A 59 4.43 6.73 -8.71
N TYR A 60 4.10 7.48 -7.67
CA TYR A 60 4.01 8.93 -7.65
C TYR A 60 5.09 9.49 -6.72
N GLU A 61 6.14 10.04 -7.31
CA GLU A 61 7.17 10.75 -6.56
C GLU A 61 6.69 12.16 -6.23
N ILE A 62 6.80 12.52 -4.98
CA ILE A 62 6.31 13.79 -4.42
C ILE A 62 7.52 14.59 -3.97
N ASP A 63 7.60 15.85 -4.43
CA ASP A 63 8.64 16.77 -3.98
C ASP A 63 8.51 17.02 -2.47
N GLU A 64 9.57 16.70 -1.73
CA GLU A 64 9.63 16.88 -0.29
C GLU A 64 9.63 18.35 0.16
N ASN A 65 9.82 19.30 -0.76
CA ASN A 65 9.74 20.74 -0.46
C ASN A 65 8.29 21.24 -0.44
N LEU A 66 7.34 20.42 -0.85
CA LEU A 66 5.93 20.77 -0.75
C LEU A 66 5.46 20.79 0.71
N SER A 67 4.56 21.71 1.03
CA SER A 67 3.90 21.69 2.34
C SER A 67 2.99 20.47 2.48
N LYS A 68 2.79 19.98 3.72
CA LYS A 68 1.89 18.86 4.02
C LYS A 68 0.47 19.04 3.45
N ARG A 69 -0.02 20.29 3.38
CA ARG A 69 -1.34 20.61 2.80
C ARG A 69 -1.35 20.43 1.28
N LYS A 70 -0.27 20.85 0.60
CA LYS A 70 -0.13 20.66 -0.85
C LYS A 70 -0.02 19.17 -1.20
N ILE A 71 0.77 18.42 -0.43
CA ILE A 71 0.87 16.96 -0.58
C ILE A 71 -0.51 16.33 -0.42
N ARG A 72 -1.24 16.63 0.65
CA ARG A 72 -2.58 16.10 0.88
C ARG A 72 -3.55 16.43 -0.25
N LYS A 73 -3.52 17.66 -0.77
CA LYS A 73 -4.33 18.09 -1.91
C LYS A 73 -3.99 17.26 -3.16
N TYR A 74 -2.70 17.06 -3.43
CA TYR A 74 -2.21 16.25 -4.55
C TYR A 74 -2.70 14.80 -4.45
N LEU A 75 -2.56 14.17 -3.28
CA LEU A 75 -3.08 12.83 -3.04
C LEU A 75 -4.60 12.76 -3.30
N SER A 76 -5.34 13.73 -2.77
CA SER A 76 -6.80 13.78 -2.94
C SER A 76 -7.20 13.86 -4.42
N GLN A 77 -6.46 14.61 -5.24
CA GLN A 77 -6.70 14.69 -6.68
C GLN A 77 -6.52 13.34 -7.37
N ILE A 78 -5.49 12.57 -6.99
CA ILE A 78 -5.23 11.24 -7.53
C ILE A 78 -6.27 10.24 -7.03
N LEU A 79 -6.48 10.21 -5.72
CA LEU A 79 -7.28 9.19 -5.06
C LEU A 79 -8.79 9.34 -5.25
N LYS A 80 -9.29 10.49 -5.74
CA LYS A 80 -10.70 10.64 -6.15
C LYS A 80 -11.08 9.79 -7.36
N HIS A 81 -10.12 9.41 -8.18
CA HIS A 81 -10.40 8.59 -9.37
C HIS A 81 -10.84 7.18 -8.98
N LYS A 82 -12.00 6.76 -9.49
CA LYS A 82 -12.57 5.43 -9.25
C LYS A 82 -11.71 4.29 -9.83
N THR A 83 -10.86 4.61 -10.81
CA THR A 83 -9.93 3.66 -11.42
C THR A 83 -8.79 3.23 -10.51
N ILE A 84 -8.55 3.92 -9.39
CA ILE A 84 -7.57 3.54 -8.38
C ILE A 84 -8.31 2.85 -7.24
N GLN A 85 -8.05 1.55 -7.05
CA GLN A 85 -8.69 0.73 -6.04
C GLN A 85 -7.88 0.66 -4.74
N GLY A 86 -6.55 0.75 -4.83
CA GLY A 86 -5.67 0.69 -3.67
C GLY A 86 -4.62 1.79 -3.68
N ALA A 87 -4.14 2.17 -2.51
CA ALA A 87 -3.06 3.12 -2.35
C ALA A 87 -2.18 2.80 -1.15
N ILE A 88 -0.89 3.10 -1.29
CA ILE A 88 0.11 2.96 -0.24
C ILE A 88 1.00 4.19 -0.15
N PHE A 89 1.53 4.45 1.04
CA PHE A 89 2.69 5.31 1.25
C PHE A 89 3.93 4.46 1.47
N GLN A 90 4.99 4.73 0.74
CA GLN A 90 6.27 4.10 1.04
C GLN A 90 6.89 4.74 2.28
N LEU A 91 7.03 3.94 3.32
CA LEU A 91 7.70 4.34 4.57
C LEU A 91 9.23 4.14 4.49
N PRO A 92 9.99 4.86 5.30
CA PRO A 92 9.57 5.95 6.18
C PRO A 92 9.26 7.25 5.44
N ILE A 93 8.26 8.00 5.91
CA ILE A 93 7.99 9.37 5.47
C ILE A 93 9.05 10.28 6.14
N PRO A 94 9.58 11.31 5.44
CA PRO A 94 10.54 12.25 6.04
C PRO A 94 10.02 12.85 7.35
N GLU A 95 10.88 12.94 8.39
CA GLU A 95 10.52 13.32 9.76
C GLU A 95 9.85 14.69 9.88
N LYS A 96 10.12 15.61 8.96
CA LYS A 96 9.49 16.93 8.89
C LYS A 96 7.98 16.88 8.66
N PHE A 97 7.43 15.74 8.27
CA PHE A 97 6.01 15.57 8.05
C PHE A 97 5.34 14.77 9.16
N PRO A 98 4.15 15.18 9.62
CA PRO A 98 3.38 14.37 10.56
C PRO A 98 2.83 13.14 9.83
N VAL A 99 3.42 11.98 10.12
CA VAL A 99 3.17 10.71 9.40
C VAL A 99 1.68 10.38 9.33
N GLN A 100 0.98 10.37 10.46
CA GLN A 100 -0.44 10.02 10.50
C GLN A 100 -1.34 11.02 9.76
N TYR A 101 -0.94 12.29 9.68
CA TYR A 101 -1.67 13.28 8.88
C TYR A 101 -1.67 12.93 7.39
N LEU A 102 -0.54 12.41 6.89
CA LEU A 102 -0.41 12.00 5.49
C LEU A 102 -1.05 10.62 5.25
N LEU A 103 -0.83 9.65 6.11
CA LEU A 103 -1.47 8.34 6.01
C LEU A 103 -3.00 8.45 6.04
N ASN A 104 -3.55 9.28 6.90
CA ASN A 104 -4.99 9.57 6.96
C ASN A 104 -5.54 10.33 5.73
N SER A 105 -4.67 10.73 4.80
CA SER A 105 -5.10 11.32 3.52
C SER A 105 -5.55 10.25 2.52
N ILE A 106 -5.18 9.00 2.74
CA ILE A 106 -5.68 7.87 1.95
C ILE A 106 -7.08 7.52 2.49
N PRO A 107 -8.10 7.47 1.61
CA PRO A 107 -9.43 7.02 2.01
C PRO A 107 -9.38 5.59 2.56
N PRO A 108 -10.08 5.26 3.67
CA PRO A 108 -10.04 3.93 4.27
C PRO A 108 -10.31 2.76 3.31
N LYS A 109 -11.18 2.96 2.33
CA LYS A 109 -11.48 1.95 1.30
C LYS A 109 -10.33 1.69 0.32
N LYS A 110 -9.31 2.54 0.32
CA LYS A 110 -8.14 2.45 -0.58
C LYS A 110 -6.82 2.23 0.17
N ASP A 111 -6.82 2.33 1.50
CA ASP A 111 -5.64 2.11 2.34
C ASP A 111 -5.39 0.61 2.49
N ILE A 112 -4.64 0.05 1.54
CA ILE A 112 -4.38 -1.40 1.48
C ILE A 112 -3.27 -1.86 2.43
N ASP A 113 -2.46 -0.95 2.97
CA ASP A 113 -1.46 -1.26 4.01
C ASP A 113 -2.04 -1.17 5.43
N CYS A 114 -3.28 -0.66 5.57
CA CYS A 114 -3.95 -0.50 6.85
C CYS A 114 -3.13 0.31 7.89
N LEU A 115 -2.44 1.35 7.44
CA LEU A 115 -1.53 2.16 8.28
C LEU A 115 -2.17 3.45 8.78
N SER A 116 -3.32 3.86 8.21
CA SER A 116 -4.04 5.02 8.73
C SER A 116 -4.59 4.76 10.13
N SER A 117 -4.57 5.78 11.00
CA SER A 117 -5.12 5.66 12.34
C SER A 117 -6.60 5.25 12.35
N ARG A 118 -7.34 5.56 11.28
CA ARG A 118 -8.74 5.15 11.12
C ARG A 118 -8.89 3.65 10.95
N LEU A 119 -8.04 3.01 10.12
CA LEU A 119 -8.12 1.56 9.93
C LEU A 119 -7.49 0.81 11.09
N LEU A 120 -6.36 1.29 11.63
CA LEU A 120 -5.75 0.72 12.82
C LEU A 120 -6.72 0.76 14.01
N GLY A 121 -7.41 1.89 14.23
CA GLY A 121 -8.41 2.00 15.29
C GLY A 121 -9.54 0.99 15.13
N LYS A 122 -10.05 0.80 13.92
CA LYS A 122 -11.08 -0.21 13.63
C LYS A 122 -10.56 -1.64 13.86
N PHE A 123 -9.34 -1.93 13.39
CA PHE A 123 -8.72 -3.24 13.59
C PHE A 123 -8.58 -3.57 15.09
N TYR A 124 -8.05 -2.63 15.89
CA TYR A 124 -7.90 -2.84 17.34
C TYR A 124 -9.23 -2.91 18.11
N THR A 125 -10.29 -2.37 17.55
CA THR A 125 -11.64 -2.45 18.15
C THR A 125 -12.50 -3.57 17.56
N ASN A 126 -11.89 -4.51 16.84
CA ASN A 126 -12.55 -5.65 16.20
C ASN A 126 -13.68 -5.28 15.21
N ILE A 127 -13.64 -4.07 14.65
CA ILE A 127 -14.55 -3.69 13.56
C ILE A 127 -14.01 -4.31 12.26
N PRO A 128 -14.83 -5.05 11.48
CA PRO A 128 -14.38 -5.68 10.24
C PRO A 128 -13.76 -4.68 9.25
N VAL A 129 -12.50 -4.88 8.92
CA VAL A 129 -11.75 -4.08 7.94
C VAL A 129 -10.70 -4.95 7.26
N ILE A 130 -9.99 -4.38 6.28
CA ILE A 130 -8.74 -4.96 5.77
C ILE A 130 -7.76 -5.05 6.95
N ARG A 131 -7.14 -6.20 7.13
CA ARG A 131 -6.16 -6.43 8.19
C ARG A 131 -4.78 -5.91 7.77
N PRO A 132 -3.95 -5.44 8.70
CA PRO A 132 -2.57 -5.09 8.39
C PRO A 132 -1.83 -6.26 7.73
N PRO A 133 -1.06 -6.07 6.65
CA PRO A 133 -0.36 -7.14 5.94
C PRO A 133 0.51 -8.02 6.84
N ALA A 134 1.14 -7.44 7.88
CA ALA A 134 1.93 -8.20 8.85
C ALA A 134 1.09 -9.23 9.62
N VAL A 135 -0.17 -8.93 9.93
CA VAL A 135 -1.09 -9.85 10.61
C VAL A 135 -1.50 -10.98 9.67
N GLU A 136 -1.78 -10.67 8.41
CA GLU A 136 -2.09 -11.69 7.40
C GLU A 136 -0.94 -12.68 7.21
N VAL A 137 0.31 -12.20 7.19
CA VAL A 137 1.49 -13.07 7.08
C VAL A 137 1.63 -13.98 8.29
N VAL A 138 1.43 -13.46 9.51
CA VAL A 138 1.48 -14.27 10.74
C VAL A 138 0.44 -15.37 10.72
N ASP A 139 -0.78 -15.09 10.32
CA ASP A 139 -1.84 -16.10 10.23
C ASP A 139 -1.60 -17.11 9.12
N PHE A 140 -0.91 -16.74 8.06
CA PHE A 140 -0.54 -17.67 7.00
C PHE A 140 0.54 -18.69 7.44
N ILE A 141 1.41 -18.30 8.38
CA ILE A 141 2.52 -19.13 8.89
C ILE A 141 2.05 -20.12 9.97
N LYS A 142 0.95 -19.82 10.67
CA LYS A 142 0.38 -20.72 11.70
C LYS A 142 -0.25 -21.97 11.08
#